data_cc2395f0a7b410b6a84cb9a46fe049df
#
_entry.id   cc2395f0a7b410b6a84cb9a46fe049df
#
_cell.length_a   1.000
_cell.length_b   1.000
_cell.length_c   1.000
_cell.angle_alpha   90.00
_cell.angle_beta   90.00
_cell.angle_gamma   90.00
#
_symmetry.space_group_name_H-M   'P 1'
#
loop_
_entity.id
_entity.type
_entity.pdbx_description
1 polymer ?
#
loop_
_entity_poly.entity_id
_entity_poly.type
_entity_poly.pdbx_seq_one_letter_code
_entity_poly.pdbx_strand_id
1 'polypeptide(L)'
;MNINNLVSSSHQSIKIVPSTEDTLKKLGLNVNLDDNVRIWWYQLQMTWQTWKISSTVDNHFVALYNFEEPYRVALVCVIKCQEFKDCKPKTLPYYIIESLQKWGEMNNQIPNDSLKLPAFHIAKMQRNQQFFNMMVQTFNIKTIKDKILPLVKDIIKNDNCKQGSQIVSALELYDDIPIEDLLFPLILQDKINIVDEYLSDSPSQVRPLLTFLDSLLDKKINIREYVQKFLEDHTVYNIKYDKLHHKPLGKFVARLCSKYNVAVATCTNLSKNRTSGGLRYLIYQKYVEHNVSDSVWDDLVKDSLSRTEGCAEEFINILCDYDHIEAIKWAKFFNISETCLPSFLRNLSIQETSVDEENWDDNDDNPSDLYYKLPIDSIIMVDTAEKFHETLSSIIGCNVVSIDCEWKPSFGAVQSQVALIQIATLTNVYLFDTLIFNGKQYTSLWNIFNKSFLDNDEIIKLGFGLEQDLKEIKASVNGLNNIKIKGEGLLDLALLWKNLVDCGLCLPKSNDVEGKGLSSLVQICFGVPLKKSEQCSNWELRPLRQTQIYYAALDAYVLLEVYNYLQNLCQEQNINFEEMCNEVMLDKKPKKTKTVKLETTACSYTKPSKSLRLLIEAELSYLMGYLRYL
;
A
#
# COMPACT_ATOMS: atom_id res chain seq x y z
N MET A 1 32.68 58.00 31.21
CA MET A 1 31.27 57.58 31.40
C MET A 1 31.22 56.08 31.41
N ASN A 2 30.72 55.58 32.48
CA ASN A 2 30.67 54.20 32.98
C ASN A 2 30.56 53.07 32.00
N ILE A 3 31.58 52.23 31.99
CA ILE A 3 31.59 50.83 31.55
C ILE A 3 31.32 49.99 32.82
N ASN A 4 30.06 49.82 33.18
CA ASN A 4 29.65 48.90 34.22
C ASN A 4 28.17 48.58 34.00
N ASN A 5 27.85 47.57 33.13
CA ASN A 5 26.60 46.83 33.15
C ASN A 5 26.55 45.85 31.96
N LEU A 6 27.40 44.83 32.01
CA LEU A 6 27.29 43.63 31.14
C LEU A 6 27.98 42.45 31.83
N VAL A 7 27.52 42.14 33.04
CA VAL A 7 27.74 40.83 33.64
C VAL A 7 26.46 40.45 34.41
N SER A 8 25.45 40.02 33.70
CA SER A 8 24.40 39.19 34.27
C SER A 8 24.59 37.77 33.78
N SER A 9 25.28 37.03 34.58
CA SER A 9 25.57 35.62 34.57
C SER A 9 24.37 34.76 34.23
N SER A 10 24.41 34.13 33.10
CA SER A 10 23.68 32.88 32.83
C SER A 10 24.36 31.74 33.61
N HIS A 11 23.98 31.53 34.86
CA HIS A 11 24.22 30.27 35.55
C HIS A 11 23.35 29.19 34.89
N GLN A 12 23.78 28.66 33.79
CA GLN A 12 23.39 27.32 33.38
C GLN A 12 24.00 26.35 34.41
N SER A 13 23.18 25.90 35.34
CA SER A 13 23.52 24.78 36.22
C SER A 13 23.83 23.58 35.31
N ILE A 14 25.12 23.26 35.21
CA ILE A 14 25.59 22.02 34.56
C ILE A 14 24.97 20.90 35.39
N LYS A 15 23.90 20.28 34.90
CA LYS A 15 23.36 19.04 35.45
C LYS A 15 24.44 17.98 35.28
N ILE A 16 25.19 17.71 36.36
CA ILE A 16 26.13 16.59 36.45
C ILE A 16 25.31 15.32 36.26
N VAL A 17 25.39 14.71 35.09
CA VAL A 17 24.75 13.42 34.81
C VAL A 17 25.50 12.37 35.65
N PRO A 18 24.82 11.68 36.61
CA PRO A 18 25.47 10.68 37.44
C PRO A 18 26.11 9.60 36.57
N SER A 19 27.26 9.07 36.99
CA SER A 19 27.88 7.95 36.29
C SER A 19 26.94 6.73 36.31
N THR A 20 27.10 5.86 35.34
CA THR A 20 26.30 4.61 35.27
C THR A 20 26.44 3.82 36.59
N GLU A 21 27.66 3.74 37.13
CA GLU A 21 27.93 3.05 38.41
C GLU A 21 27.21 3.71 39.58
N ASP A 22 27.17 5.04 39.65
CA ASP A 22 26.46 5.75 40.75
C ASP A 22 24.96 5.53 40.67
N THR A 23 24.40 5.48 39.47
CA THR A 23 22.99 5.17 39.25
C THR A 23 22.66 3.75 39.74
N LEU A 24 23.50 2.78 39.40
CA LEU A 24 23.30 1.38 39.79
C LEU A 24 23.51 1.12 41.26
N LYS A 25 24.46 1.84 41.90
CA LYS A 25 24.62 1.84 43.37
C LYS A 25 23.35 2.34 44.08
N LYS A 26 22.72 3.41 43.58
CA LYS A 26 21.43 3.90 44.10
C LYS A 26 20.30 2.89 43.95
N LEU A 27 20.38 2.01 42.97
CA LEU A 27 19.42 0.90 42.74
C LEU A 27 19.77 -0.35 43.56
N GLY A 28 20.79 -0.30 44.43
CA GLY A 28 21.16 -1.40 45.29
C GLY A 28 22.18 -2.38 44.71
N LEU A 29 22.77 -2.10 43.54
CA LEU A 29 23.80 -2.97 42.95
C LEU A 29 25.16 -2.65 43.59
N ASN A 30 25.74 -3.62 44.30
CA ASN A 30 27.14 -3.52 44.73
C ASN A 30 28.07 -3.76 43.51
N VAL A 31 28.71 -2.68 43.04
CA VAL A 31 29.62 -2.71 41.86
C VAL A 31 31.05 -3.10 42.22
N ASN A 32 31.38 -3.29 43.51
CA ASN A 32 32.68 -3.71 43.95
C ASN A 32 32.88 -5.22 43.69
N LEU A 33 34.03 -5.56 43.17
CA LEU A 33 34.46 -6.95 42.96
C LEU A 33 35.51 -7.29 44.02
N ASP A 34 35.40 -8.48 44.63
CA ASP A 34 36.36 -9.03 45.51
C ASP A 34 37.68 -9.37 44.80
N ASP A 35 38.77 -9.49 45.48
CA ASP A 35 40.08 -9.64 44.84
C ASP A 35 40.19 -10.92 44.00
N ASN A 36 39.56 -12.03 44.40
CA ASN A 36 39.49 -13.25 43.61
C ASN A 36 38.71 -13.06 42.29
N VAL A 37 37.60 -12.32 42.36
CA VAL A 37 36.79 -12.00 41.17
C VAL A 37 37.52 -11.01 40.28
N ARG A 38 38.30 -10.06 40.80
CA ARG A 38 39.12 -9.14 40.01
C ARG A 38 40.20 -9.86 39.23
N ILE A 39 40.90 -10.84 39.88
CA ILE A 39 41.94 -11.66 39.25
C ILE A 39 41.29 -12.48 38.10
N TRP A 40 40.20 -13.16 38.40
CA TRP A 40 39.44 -13.93 37.40
C TRP A 40 38.99 -13.05 36.23
N TRP A 41 38.44 -11.85 36.51
CA TRP A 41 37.98 -10.93 35.49
C TRP A 41 39.10 -10.45 34.57
N TYR A 42 40.26 -10.15 35.12
CA TYR A 42 41.44 -9.81 34.34
C TYR A 42 41.87 -10.96 33.43
N GLN A 43 41.92 -12.15 33.95
CA GLN A 43 42.26 -13.35 33.19
C GLN A 43 41.28 -13.63 32.05
N LEU A 44 39.95 -13.48 32.31
CA LEU A 44 38.93 -13.63 31.30
C LEU A 44 39.09 -12.60 30.17
N GLN A 45 39.37 -11.33 30.49
CA GLN A 45 39.59 -10.29 29.48
C GLN A 45 40.82 -10.58 28.61
N MET A 46 41.92 -11.02 29.18
CA MET A 46 43.14 -11.41 28.45
C MET A 46 42.87 -12.62 27.54
N THR A 47 42.20 -13.63 28.06
CA THR A 47 41.85 -14.81 27.28
C THR A 47 40.91 -14.47 26.14
N TRP A 48 39.89 -13.58 26.38
CA TRP A 48 38.97 -13.13 25.35
C TRP A 48 39.66 -12.36 24.23
N GLN A 49 40.65 -11.52 24.54
CA GLN A 49 41.42 -10.79 23.53
C GLN A 49 42.13 -11.73 22.55
N THR A 50 42.60 -12.89 23.05
CA THR A 50 43.38 -13.84 22.25
C THR A 50 42.48 -14.87 21.53
N TRP A 51 41.52 -15.45 22.25
CA TRP A 51 40.79 -16.64 21.81
C TRP A 51 39.30 -16.42 21.51
N LYS A 52 38.74 -15.28 21.93
CA LYS A 52 37.31 -14.94 21.77
C LYS A 52 36.39 -16.13 22.11
N ILE A 53 35.52 -16.53 21.19
CA ILE A 53 34.58 -17.64 21.38
C ILE A 53 35.33 -18.98 21.24
N SER A 54 35.66 -19.59 22.36
CA SER A 54 36.43 -20.86 22.39
C SER A 54 36.22 -21.61 23.71
N SER A 55 36.51 -22.91 23.71
CA SER A 55 36.46 -23.73 24.91
C SER A 55 37.37 -23.24 26.04
N THR A 56 38.45 -22.53 25.72
CA THR A 56 39.33 -21.90 26.70
C THR A 56 38.61 -20.80 27.47
N VAL A 57 37.79 -19.98 26.77
CA VAL A 57 36.94 -18.95 27.39
C VAL A 57 35.81 -19.61 28.17
N ASP A 58 35.21 -20.69 27.66
CA ASP A 58 34.14 -21.41 28.37
C ASP A 58 34.61 -21.94 29.71
N ASN A 59 35.87 -22.43 29.80
CA ASN A 59 36.45 -22.89 31.06
C ASN A 59 36.55 -21.78 32.13
N HIS A 60 36.70 -20.50 31.74
CA HIS A 60 36.66 -19.40 32.70
C HIS A 60 35.27 -19.20 33.29
N PHE A 61 34.18 -19.50 32.55
CA PHE A 61 32.82 -19.36 33.08
C PHE A 61 32.49 -20.40 34.14
N VAL A 62 33.15 -21.57 34.15
CA VAL A 62 33.01 -22.55 35.25
C VAL A 62 33.37 -21.91 36.58
N ALA A 63 34.40 -21.04 36.60
CA ALA A 63 34.79 -20.31 37.84
C ALA A 63 33.76 -19.24 38.21
N LEU A 64 33.14 -18.56 37.22
CA LEU A 64 32.06 -17.57 37.48
C LEU A 64 30.90 -18.20 38.24
N TYR A 65 30.51 -19.41 37.89
CA TYR A 65 29.37 -20.10 38.48
C TYR A 65 29.63 -20.58 39.91
N ASN A 66 30.88 -20.66 40.31
CA ASN A 66 31.29 -21.02 41.68
C ASN A 66 31.40 -19.81 42.64
N PHE A 67 31.25 -18.57 42.15
CA PHE A 67 31.21 -17.41 43.02
C PHE A 67 29.89 -17.36 43.81
N GLU A 68 29.89 -16.71 44.97
CA GLU A 68 28.70 -16.60 45.84
C GLU A 68 27.49 -15.95 45.12
N GLU A 69 27.73 -14.93 44.27
CA GLU A 69 26.70 -14.21 43.53
C GLU A 69 27.01 -14.12 42.02
N PRO A 70 26.92 -15.21 41.26
CA PRO A 70 27.33 -15.21 39.87
C PRO A 70 26.55 -14.22 39.00
N TYR A 71 25.25 -14.02 39.24
CA TYR A 71 24.43 -13.05 38.53
C TYR A 71 24.87 -11.60 38.79
N ARG A 72 25.22 -11.26 40.02
CA ARG A 72 25.76 -9.93 40.35
C ARG A 72 27.11 -9.69 39.69
N VAL A 73 28.01 -10.67 39.82
CA VAL A 73 29.34 -10.59 39.19
C VAL A 73 29.21 -10.38 37.69
N ALA A 74 28.38 -11.17 37.00
CA ALA A 74 28.13 -11.02 35.59
C ALA A 74 27.63 -9.61 35.19
N LEU A 75 26.65 -9.05 35.91
CA LEU A 75 26.17 -7.67 35.68
C LEU A 75 27.29 -6.64 35.83
N VAL A 76 28.11 -6.75 36.87
CA VAL A 76 29.23 -5.82 37.10
C VAL A 76 30.30 -5.97 35.99
N CYS A 77 30.58 -7.18 35.54
CA CYS A 77 31.51 -7.43 34.42
C CYS A 77 30.99 -6.84 33.10
N VAL A 78 29.70 -6.98 32.80
CA VAL A 78 29.07 -6.38 31.61
C VAL A 78 29.27 -4.86 31.57
N ILE A 79 29.07 -4.16 32.68
CA ILE A 79 29.25 -2.70 32.77
C ILE A 79 30.72 -2.29 32.55
N LYS A 80 31.65 -3.13 32.99
CA LYS A 80 33.10 -2.90 32.86
C LYS A 80 33.69 -3.30 31.52
N CYS A 81 32.91 -3.90 30.62
CA CYS A 81 33.35 -4.21 29.25
C CYS A 81 33.50 -2.92 28.42
N GLN A 82 34.49 -2.90 27.54
CA GLN A 82 34.69 -1.79 26.58
C GLN A 82 33.50 -1.64 25.62
N GLU A 83 32.91 -2.76 25.22
CA GLU A 83 31.77 -2.85 24.31
C GLU A 83 30.42 -2.66 25.00
N PHE A 84 30.39 -2.17 26.25
CA PHE A 84 29.16 -2.04 27.04
C PHE A 84 28.03 -1.30 26.34
N LYS A 85 28.35 -0.27 25.56
CA LYS A 85 27.33 0.54 24.84
C LYS A 85 26.74 -0.15 23.62
N ASP A 86 27.37 -1.24 23.14
CA ASP A 86 26.99 -1.95 21.91
C ASP A 86 27.20 -3.46 22.08
N CYS A 87 26.41 -4.06 22.96
CA CYS A 87 26.45 -5.49 23.24
C CYS A 87 25.85 -6.29 22.08
N LYS A 88 26.64 -6.56 21.06
CA LYS A 88 26.27 -7.37 19.90
C LYS A 88 26.68 -8.83 20.08
N PRO A 89 26.07 -9.77 19.32
CA PRO A 89 26.60 -11.13 19.21
C PRO A 89 28.11 -11.13 18.92
N LYS A 90 28.86 -11.99 19.58
CA LYS A 90 30.34 -12.10 19.53
C LYS A 90 31.12 -11.02 20.28
N THR A 91 30.48 -10.16 21.08
CA THR A 91 31.15 -9.30 22.06
C THR A 91 31.21 -9.98 23.41
N LEU A 92 32.19 -9.61 24.26
CA LEU A 92 32.35 -10.21 25.59
C LEU A 92 31.09 -10.03 26.47
N PRO A 93 30.48 -8.83 26.58
CA PRO A 93 29.30 -8.68 27.42
C PRO A 93 28.11 -9.52 26.96
N TYR A 94 27.93 -9.69 25.63
CA TYR A 94 26.92 -10.59 25.08
C TYR A 94 27.17 -12.04 25.53
N TYR A 95 28.41 -12.49 25.39
CA TYR A 95 28.79 -13.85 25.69
C TYR A 95 28.69 -14.18 27.21
N ILE A 96 29.01 -13.21 28.07
CA ILE A 96 28.80 -13.34 29.53
C ILE A 96 27.34 -13.65 29.86
N ILE A 97 26.40 -12.88 29.32
CA ILE A 97 24.98 -13.07 29.63
C ILE A 97 24.43 -14.33 28.97
N GLU A 98 24.83 -14.64 27.73
CA GLU A 98 24.44 -15.87 27.04
C GLU A 98 24.89 -17.12 27.81
N SER A 99 26.13 -17.14 28.30
CA SER A 99 26.67 -18.25 29.09
C SER A 99 26.00 -18.37 30.45
N LEU A 100 25.68 -17.21 31.10
CA LEU A 100 24.96 -17.19 32.35
C LEU A 100 23.51 -17.68 32.21
N GLN A 101 22.85 -17.34 31.12
CA GLN A 101 21.51 -17.81 30.82
C GLN A 101 21.50 -19.34 30.67
N LYS A 102 22.38 -19.87 29.83
CA LYS A 102 22.51 -21.33 29.60
C LYS A 102 22.80 -22.08 30.90
N TRP A 103 23.70 -21.55 31.74
CA TRP A 103 24.01 -22.16 33.03
C TRP A 103 22.82 -22.12 33.99
N GLY A 104 22.13 -20.97 34.07
CA GLY A 104 20.95 -20.81 34.93
C GLY A 104 19.82 -21.75 34.57
N GLU A 105 19.52 -21.89 33.26
CA GLU A 105 18.52 -22.82 32.74
C GLU A 105 18.88 -24.30 33.06
N MET A 106 20.13 -24.69 32.84
CA MET A 106 20.59 -26.08 33.09
C MET A 106 20.58 -26.46 34.59
N ASN A 107 20.80 -25.48 35.47
CA ASN A 107 20.92 -25.74 36.91
C ASN A 107 19.70 -25.24 37.72
N ASN A 108 18.63 -24.79 37.05
CA ASN A 108 17.44 -24.21 37.67
C ASN A 108 17.76 -23.07 38.67
N GLN A 109 18.77 -22.27 38.35
CA GLN A 109 19.17 -21.12 39.19
C GLN A 109 18.40 -19.89 38.81
N ILE A 110 17.92 -19.17 39.84
CA ILE A 110 17.12 -17.94 39.69
C ILE A 110 17.91 -16.77 40.25
N PRO A 111 17.99 -15.61 39.55
CA PRO A 111 18.65 -14.43 40.08
C PRO A 111 17.90 -13.84 41.28
N ASN A 112 18.64 -13.22 42.21
CA ASN A 112 18.03 -12.51 43.33
C ASN A 112 17.16 -11.36 42.85
N ASP A 113 16.01 -11.17 43.46
CA ASP A 113 15.05 -10.10 43.13
C ASP A 113 15.66 -8.69 43.20
N SER A 114 16.65 -8.48 44.05
CA SER A 114 17.38 -7.20 44.15
C SER A 114 18.15 -6.83 42.88
N LEU A 115 18.49 -7.81 42.02
CA LEU A 115 19.25 -7.62 40.80
C LEU A 115 18.36 -7.27 39.57
N LYS A 116 17.05 -7.53 39.63
CA LYS A 116 16.14 -7.37 38.49
C LYS A 116 16.05 -5.92 38.04
N LEU A 117 15.91 -4.97 38.94
CA LEU A 117 15.81 -3.54 38.60
C LEU A 117 17.14 -2.97 38.07
N PRO A 118 18.32 -3.25 38.70
CA PRO A 118 19.62 -2.95 38.08
C PRO A 118 19.82 -3.57 36.72
N ALA A 119 19.43 -4.83 36.52
CA ALA A 119 19.52 -5.52 35.23
C ALA A 119 18.66 -4.83 34.15
N PHE A 120 17.43 -4.39 34.49
CA PHE A 120 16.60 -3.59 33.57
C PHE A 120 17.29 -2.27 33.20
N HIS A 121 17.88 -1.56 34.18
CA HIS A 121 18.59 -0.32 33.90
C HIS A 121 19.81 -0.52 32.98
N ILE A 122 20.55 -1.62 33.14
CA ILE A 122 21.66 -1.99 32.27
C ILE A 122 21.14 -2.33 30.85
N ALA A 123 20.07 -3.13 30.77
CA ALA A 123 19.46 -3.55 29.52
C ALA A 123 18.94 -2.35 28.70
N LYS A 124 18.23 -1.41 29.32
CA LYS A 124 17.70 -0.20 28.63
C LYS A 124 18.78 0.73 28.06
N MET A 125 20.00 0.65 28.53
CA MET A 125 21.13 1.43 28.01
C MET A 125 21.69 0.85 26.71
N GLN A 126 21.26 -0.35 26.33
CA GLN A 126 21.75 -1.04 25.15
C GLN A 126 20.97 -0.66 23.89
N ARG A 127 21.66 -0.77 22.74
CA ARG A 127 21.06 -0.54 21.43
C ARG A 127 20.56 -1.82 20.78
N ASN A 128 21.09 -2.97 21.20
CA ASN A 128 20.80 -4.28 20.61
C ASN A 128 19.58 -4.92 21.27
N GLN A 129 18.52 -5.15 20.50
CA GLN A 129 17.28 -5.73 21.00
C GLN A 129 17.45 -7.18 21.44
N GLN A 130 18.27 -7.96 20.77
CA GLN A 130 18.52 -9.37 21.17
C GLN A 130 19.18 -9.44 22.54
N PHE A 131 20.14 -8.55 22.80
CA PHE A 131 20.76 -8.47 24.14
C PHE A 131 19.75 -8.01 25.19
N PHE A 132 18.89 -7.04 24.87
CA PHE A 132 17.82 -6.61 25.78
C PHE A 132 16.91 -7.79 26.12
N ASN A 133 16.42 -8.53 25.13
CA ASN A 133 15.53 -9.68 25.32
C ASN A 133 16.22 -10.79 26.15
N MET A 134 17.49 -11.06 25.90
CA MET A 134 18.28 -12.01 26.68
C MET A 134 18.41 -11.58 28.14
N MET A 135 18.66 -10.29 28.42
CA MET A 135 18.67 -9.74 29.78
C MET A 135 17.32 -9.89 30.47
N VAL A 136 16.20 -9.62 29.74
CA VAL A 136 14.84 -9.79 30.26
C VAL A 136 14.60 -11.24 30.71
N GLN A 137 15.03 -12.21 29.92
CA GLN A 137 14.89 -13.63 30.23
C GLN A 137 15.82 -14.06 31.37
N THR A 138 17.12 -13.78 31.26
CA THR A 138 18.15 -14.21 32.22
C THR A 138 17.86 -13.70 33.64
N PHE A 139 17.38 -12.47 33.77
CA PHE A 139 17.08 -11.86 35.05
C PHE A 139 15.60 -11.89 35.45
N ASN A 140 14.76 -12.58 34.67
CA ASN A 140 13.32 -12.70 34.90
C ASN A 140 12.65 -11.33 35.18
N ILE A 141 12.98 -10.33 34.36
CA ILE A 141 12.59 -8.92 34.57
C ILE A 141 11.07 -8.73 34.49
N LYS A 142 10.35 -9.57 33.75
CA LYS A 142 8.88 -9.51 33.65
C LYS A 142 8.17 -9.56 35.00
N THR A 143 8.78 -10.18 36.01
CA THR A 143 8.18 -10.31 37.37
C THR A 143 8.12 -9.01 38.15
N ILE A 144 8.86 -7.97 37.76
CA ILE A 144 8.87 -6.66 38.44
C ILE A 144 8.17 -5.58 37.58
N LYS A 145 7.18 -5.99 36.77
CA LYS A 145 6.40 -5.14 35.87
C LYS A 145 5.97 -3.82 36.52
N ASP A 146 5.39 -3.89 37.70
CA ASP A 146 4.85 -2.70 38.43
C ASP A 146 5.92 -1.64 38.72
N LYS A 147 7.18 -2.05 38.96
CA LYS A 147 8.29 -1.14 39.20
C LYS A 147 8.85 -0.53 37.91
N ILE A 148 8.68 -1.23 36.80
CA ILE A 148 9.21 -0.82 35.47
C ILE A 148 8.22 0.08 34.76
N LEU A 149 6.92 -0.15 34.87
CA LEU A 149 5.88 0.56 34.13
C LEU A 149 5.98 2.09 34.21
N PRO A 150 6.19 2.71 35.42
CA PRO A 150 6.39 4.17 35.50
C PRO A 150 7.61 4.65 34.72
N LEU A 151 8.70 3.87 34.69
CA LEU A 151 9.92 4.21 33.98
C LEU A 151 9.71 4.15 32.45
N VAL A 152 8.92 3.18 31.96
CA VAL A 152 8.60 3.05 30.54
C VAL A 152 7.69 4.19 30.09
N LYS A 153 6.69 4.55 30.88
CA LYS A 153 5.82 5.72 30.64
C LYS A 153 6.63 7.02 30.56
N ASP A 154 7.61 7.19 31.43
CA ASP A 154 8.50 8.36 31.38
C ASP A 154 9.38 8.37 30.10
N ILE A 155 9.91 7.22 29.67
CA ILE A 155 10.66 7.08 28.42
C ILE A 155 9.81 7.49 27.21
N ILE A 156 8.55 7.05 27.17
CA ILE A 156 7.62 7.36 26.09
C ILE A 156 7.28 8.86 26.07
N LYS A 157 6.99 9.45 27.22
CA LYS A 157 6.67 10.88 27.34
C LYS A 157 7.81 11.81 26.89
N ASN A 158 9.07 11.36 27.00
CA ASN A 158 10.26 12.11 26.63
C ASN A 158 10.71 11.87 25.18
N ASP A 159 9.79 11.59 24.24
CA ASP A 159 10.04 11.38 22.80
C ASP A 159 10.99 10.21 22.47
N ASN A 160 11.09 9.23 23.37
CA ASN A 160 11.90 8.04 23.12
C ASN A 160 11.03 6.80 22.81
N CYS A 161 10.00 6.99 21.99
CA CYS A 161 9.03 5.97 21.65
C CYS A 161 9.65 4.75 20.95
N LYS A 162 10.77 4.91 20.24
CA LYS A 162 11.51 3.77 19.68
C LYS A 162 11.99 2.83 20.78
N GLN A 163 12.62 3.36 21.84
CA GLN A 163 13.06 2.55 22.97
C GLN A 163 11.87 2.03 23.77
N GLY A 164 10.82 2.86 23.92
CA GLY A 164 9.58 2.47 24.55
C GLY A 164 8.95 1.25 23.86
N SER A 165 8.85 1.25 22.52
CA SER A 165 8.27 0.14 21.76
C SER A 165 9.07 -1.16 21.92
N GLN A 166 10.38 -1.08 21.93
CA GLN A 166 11.26 -2.23 22.17
C GLN A 166 11.07 -2.83 23.57
N ILE A 167 10.91 -1.98 24.58
CA ILE A 167 10.67 -2.44 25.97
C ILE A 167 9.27 -3.04 26.10
N VAL A 168 8.24 -2.36 25.55
CA VAL A 168 6.85 -2.83 25.60
C VAL A 168 6.70 -4.19 24.94
N SER A 169 7.32 -4.40 23.77
CA SER A 169 7.31 -5.69 23.06
C SER A 169 7.99 -6.79 23.89
N ALA A 170 9.19 -6.52 24.42
CA ALA A 170 9.97 -7.51 25.17
C ALA A 170 9.34 -7.92 26.51
N LEU A 171 8.64 -6.98 27.18
CA LEU A 171 7.98 -7.20 28.45
C LEU A 171 6.48 -7.50 28.33
N GLU A 172 5.93 -7.49 27.10
CA GLU A 172 4.51 -7.74 26.82
C GLU A 172 3.57 -6.80 27.59
N LEU A 173 3.93 -5.49 27.68
CA LEU A 173 3.17 -4.48 28.42
C LEU A 173 2.01 -3.88 27.59
N TYR A 174 1.37 -4.67 26.75
CA TYR A 174 0.36 -4.21 25.79
C TYR A 174 -0.90 -3.66 26.45
N ASP A 175 -1.31 -4.24 27.59
CA ASP A 175 -2.51 -3.84 28.33
C ASP A 175 -2.27 -2.63 29.23
N ASP A 176 -1.00 -2.27 29.49
CA ASP A 176 -0.62 -1.23 30.44
C ASP A 176 -0.28 0.11 29.78
N ILE A 177 0.04 0.07 28.50
CA ILE A 177 0.45 1.24 27.72
C ILE A 177 -0.43 1.31 26.48
N PRO A 178 -1.28 2.36 26.37
CA PRO A 178 -2.10 2.59 25.19
C PRO A 178 -1.25 2.63 23.93
N ILE A 179 -1.73 1.97 22.85
CA ILE A 179 -0.97 1.89 21.60
C ILE A 179 -0.77 3.27 20.97
N GLU A 180 -1.74 4.17 21.17
CA GLU A 180 -1.67 5.55 20.73
C GLU A 180 -0.52 6.31 21.37
N ASP A 181 -0.29 6.16 22.69
CA ASP A 181 0.81 6.82 23.39
C ASP A 181 2.17 6.35 22.87
N LEU A 182 2.25 5.09 22.44
CA LEU A 182 3.48 4.44 21.99
C LEU A 182 3.80 4.67 20.51
N LEU A 183 2.82 4.45 19.63
CA LEU A 183 3.06 4.43 18.17
C LEU A 183 2.66 5.72 17.47
N PHE A 184 1.69 6.48 18.01
CA PHE A 184 1.26 7.70 17.35
C PHE A 184 2.38 8.76 17.26
N PRO A 185 3.23 8.98 18.27
CA PRO A 185 4.41 9.85 18.13
C PRO A 185 5.34 9.44 16.97
N LEU A 186 5.53 8.14 16.77
CA LEU A 186 6.34 7.62 15.67
C LEU A 186 5.70 7.87 14.31
N ILE A 187 4.37 7.75 14.22
CA ILE A 187 3.59 8.06 13.02
C ILE A 187 3.66 9.56 12.73
N LEU A 188 3.50 10.41 13.75
CA LEU A 188 3.65 11.87 13.62
C LEU A 188 5.01 12.29 13.08
N GLN A 189 6.06 11.53 13.39
CA GLN A 189 7.43 11.75 12.94
C GLN A 189 7.75 11.09 11.60
N ASP A 190 6.81 10.38 10.97
CA ASP A 190 7.00 9.55 9.76
C ASP A 190 8.03 8.42 9.95
N LYS A 191 8.20 7.94 11.16
CA LYS A 191 9.09 6.81 11.50
C LYS A 191 8.40 5.46 11.32
N ILE A 192 7.81 5.26 10.13
CA ILE A 192 6.95 4.12 9.82
C ILE A 192 7.70 2.78 9.92
N ASN A 193 9.00 2.76 9.64
CA ASN A 193 9.81 1.54 9.74
C ASN A 193 9.82 0.98 11.17
N ILE A 194 9.82 1.85 12.21
CA ILE A 194 9.80 1.42 13.61
C ILE A 194 8.42 0.86 13.98
N VAL A 195 7.36 1.48 13.45
CA VAL A 195 5.98 0.97 13.61
C VAL A 195 5.85 -0.41 12.98
N ASP A 196 6.38 -0.58 11.77
CA ASP A 196 6.37 -1.86 11.06
C ASP A 196 7.17 -2.95 11.79
N GLU A 197 8.34 -2.62 12.36
CA GLU A 197 9.16 -3.51 13.19
C GLU A 197 8.38 -3.96 14.43
N TYR A 198 7.82 -3.02 15.18
CA TYR A 198 7.01 -3.32 16.37
C TYR A 198 5.81 -4.23 16.07
N LEU A 199 5.06 -3.93 15.01
CA LEU A 199 3.88 -4.73 14.64
C LEU A 199 4.27 -6.13 14.11
N SER A 200 5.45 -6.29 13.52
CA SER A 200 5.97 -7.60 13.11
C SER A 200 6.30 -8.48 14.30
N ASP A 201 6.88 -7.88 15.36
CA ASP A 201 7.19 -8.56 16.61
C ASP A 201 5.95 -8.78 17.49
N SER A 202 4.90 -7.98 17.31
CA SER A 202 3.69 -7.97 18.14
C SER A 202 2.41 -7.92 17.27
N PRO A 203 2.07 -8.99 16.53
CA PRO A 203 0.93 -9.01 15.60
C PRO A 203 -0.43 -8.75 16.27
N SER A 204 -0.57 -9.05 17.56
CA SER A 204 -1.79 -8.77 18.34
C SER A 204 -2.12 -7.28 18.41
N GLN A 205 -1.13 -6.41 18.24
CA GLN A 205 -1.27 -4.96 18.32
C GLN A 205 -1.70 -4.30 17.02
N VAL A 206 -1.79 -5.06 15.93
CA VAL A 206 -2.23 -4.54 14.61
C VAL A 206 -3.67 -4.02 14.68
N ARG A 207 -4.59 -4.81 15.23
CA ARG A 207 -6.00 -4.41 15.31
C ARG A 207 -6.24 -3.21 16.23
N PRO A 208 -5.67 -3.13 17.45
CA PRO A 208 -5.75 -1.94 18.28
C PRO A 208 -5.26 -0.67 17.58
N LEU A 209 -4.11 -0.73 16.87
CA LEU A 209 -3.61 0.40 16.12
C LEU A 209 -4.55 0.80 14.96
N LEU A 210 -5.05 -0.16 14.21
CA LEU A 210 -6.00 0.10 13.11
C LEU A 210 -7.28 0.76 13.64
N THR A 211 -7.83 0.28 14.77
CA THR A 211 -9.02 0.88 15.41
C THR A 211 -8.76 2.33 15.81
N PHE A 212 -7.61 2.60 16.42
CA PHE A 212 -7.22 3.96 16.80
C PHE A 212 -7.08 4.86 15.56
N LEU A 213 -6.32 4.44 14.56
CA LEU A 213 -6.10 5.23 13.35
C LEU A 213 -7.38 5.44 12.54
N ASP A 214 -8.26 4.44 12.48
CA ASP A 214 -9.55 4.54 11.81
C ASP A 214 -10.47 5.55 12.52
N SER A 215 -10.42 5.62 13.86
CA SER A 215 -11.19 6.63 14.59
C SER A 215 -10.82 8.05 14.19
N LEU A 216 -9.54 8.32 13.90
CA LEU A 216 -9.06 9.62 13.41
C LEU A 216 -9.51 9.93 11.96
N LEU A 217 -10.00 8.93 11.23
CA LEU A 217 -10.55 9.12 9.87
C LEU A 217 -12.02 9.54 9.87
N ASP A 218 -12.68 9.64 11.02
CA ASP A 218 -14.01 10.25 11.10
C ASP A 218 -13.92 11.70 10.62
N LYS A 219 -14.74 12.09 9.60
CA LYS A 219 -14.78 13.44 9.04
C LYS A 219 -15.15 14.53 10.06
N LYS A 220 -15.77 14.14 11.19
CA LYS A 220 -16.12 15.04 12.29
C LYS A 220 -14.90 15.41 13.13
N ILE A 221 -13.81 14.64 13.05
CA ILE A 221 -12.59 14.86 13.85
C ILE A 221 -11.64 15.76 13.07
N ASN A 222 -11.28 16.89 13.66
CA ASN A 222 -10.18 17.69 13.18
C ASN A 222 -8.85 17.08 13.69
N ILE A 223 -8.15 16.37 12.82
CA ILE A 223 -6.90 15.67 13.16
C ILE A 223 -5.87 16.64 13.77
N ARG A 224 -5.80 17.89 13.30
CA ARG A 224 -4.83 18.87 13.81
C ARG A 224 -5.14 19.27 15.25
N GLU A 225 -6.39 19.48 15.60
CA GLU A 225 -6.83 19.76 16.97
C GLU A 225 -6.58 18.57 17.88
N TYR A 226 -6.86 17.36 17.39
CA TYR A 226 -6.54 16.12 18.12
C TYR A 226 -5.04 16.04 18.45
N VAL A 227 -4.18 16.28 17.45
CA VAL A 227 -2.73 16.28 17.65
C VAL A 227 -2.30 17.36 18.63
N GLN A 228 -2.85 18.57 18.56
CA GLN A 228 -2.53 19.64 19.52
C GLN A 228 -2.86 19.23 20.94
N LYS A 229 -4.05 18.66 21.16
CA LYS A 229 -4.45 18.15 22.47
C LYS A 229 -3.55 17.00 22.96
N PHE A 230 -3.19 16.09 22.07
CA PHE A 230 -2.27 15.00 22.38
C PHE A 230 -0.89 15.51 22.82
N LEU A 231 -0.41 16.61 22.22
CA LEU A 231 0.87 17.23 22.54
C LEU A 231 0.89 17.99 23.87
N GLU A 232 -0.26 18.24 24.50
CA GLU A 232 -0.31 18.79 25.87
C GLU A 232 0.28 17.80 26.88
N ASP A 233 0.07 16.49 26.64
CA ASP A 233 0.53 15.41 27.52
C ASP A 233 1.81 14.73 27.03
N HIS A 234 2.22 14.92 25.77
CA HIS A 234 3.33 14.22 25.11
C HIS A 234 4.29 15.20 24.44
N THR A 235 5.57 15.04 24.73
CA THR A 235 6.62 15.77 24.00
C THR A 235 6.98 15.01 22.73
N VAL A 236 6.69 15.59 21.54
CA VAL A 236 7.03 15.00 20.24
C VAL A 236 7.71 16.05 19.37
N TYR A 237 8.91 15.75 18.88
CA TYR A 237 9.69 16.64 18.01
C TYR A 237 9.58 16.23 16.54
N ASN A 238 9.82 17.18 15.63
CA ASN A 238 9.89 16.92 14.17
C ASN A 238 8.62 16.33 13.54
N ILE A 239 7.45 16.84 13.95
CA ILE A 239 6.15 16.38 13.43
C ILE A 239 6.00 16.72 11.94
N LYS A 240 5.52 15.76 11.14
CA LYS A 240 5.23 15.88 9.70
C LYS A 240 3.76 16.22 9.48
N TYR A 241 3.39 17.50 9.65
CA TYR A 241 2.01 17.97 9.53
C TYR A 241 1.39 17.80 8.14
N ASP A 242 2.19 17.73 7.09
CA ASP A 242 1.77 17.47 5.71
C ASP A 242 1.16 16.07 5.53
N LYS A 243 1.47 15.14 6.40
CA LYS A 243 0.94 13.77 6.40
C LYS A 243 -0.28 13.56 7.30
N LEU A 244 -0.66 14.58 8.08
CA LEU A 244 -1.76 14.54 9.05
C LEU A 244 -3.08 15.03 8.45
N HIS A 245 -3.48 14.44 7.33
CA HIS A 245 -4.77 14.65 6.68
C HIS A 245 -5.46 13.31 6.46
N HIS A 246 -6.78 13.32 6.33
CA HIS A 246 -7.57 12.11 6.12
C HIS A 246 -7.06 11.25 4.94
N LYS A 247 -6.62 11.86 3.83
CA LYS A 247 -6.14 11.12 2.66
C LYS A 247 -4.82 10.38 2.90
N PRO A 248 -3.69 10.98 3.37
CA PRO A 248 -2.48 10.26 3.70
C PRO A 248 -2.66 9.22 4.81
N LEU A 249 -3.42 9.58 5.86
CA LEU A 249 -3.71 8.67 6.96
C LEU A 249 -4.52 7.46 6.49
N GLY A 250 -5.54 7.67 5.65
CA GLY A 250 -6.33 6.60 5.05
C GLY A 250 -5.50 5.64 4.18
N LYS A 251 -4.51 6.17 3.43
CA LYS A 251 -3.56 5.32 2.69
C LYS A 251 -2.69 4.49 3.62
N PHE A 252 -2.24 5.08 4.72
CA PHE A 252 -1.44 4.38 5.71
C PHE A 252 -2.23 3.25 6.36
N VAL A 253 -3.48 3.49 6.79
CA VAL A 253 -4.38 2.46 7.33
C VAL A 253 -4.62 1.34 6.30
N ALA A 254 -4.90 1.70 5.05
CA ALA A 254 -5.09 0.72 3.98
C ALA A 254 -3.84 -0.15 3.73
N ARG A 255 -2.65 0.46 3.77
CA ARG A 255 -1.37 -0.26 3.66
C ARG A 255 -1.18 -1.26 4.80
N LEU A 256 -1.52 -0.87 6.03
CA LEU A 256 -1.46 -1.77 7.19
C LEU A 256 -2.46 -2.92 7.04
N CYS A 257 -3.70 -2.64 6.63
CA CYS A 257 -4.70 -3.67 6.36
C CYS A 257 -4.19 -4.70 5.35
N SER A 258 -3.64 -4.25 4.22
CA SER A 258 -3.06 -5.13 3.20
C SER A 258 -1.86 -5.92 3.73
N LYS A 259 -0.91 -5.26 4.41
CA LYS A 259 0.32 -5.89 4.91
C LYS A 259 0.04 -7.01 5.92
N TYR A 260 -0.96 -6.82 6.79
CA TYR A 260 -1.29 -7.77 7.86
C TYR A 260 -2.54 -8.61 7.56
N ASN A 261 -3.02 -8.59 6.32
CA ASN A 261 -4.18 -9.34 5.86
C ASN A 261 -5.44 -9.11 6.73
N VAL A 262 -5.70 -7.86 7.09
CA VAL A 262 -6.89 -7.42 7.82
C VAL A 262 -7.89 -6.87 6.81
N ALA A 263 -9.14 -7.35 6.87
CA ALA A 263 -10.19 -6.85 5.99
C ALA A 263 -10.43 -5.35 6.22
N VAL A 264 -10.42 -4.55 5.15
CA VAL A 264 -10.67 -3.09 5.21
C VAL A 264 -12.04 -2.77 5.81
N ALA A 265 -13.01 -3.69 5.69
CA ALA A 265 -14.33 -3.56 6.31
C ALA A 265 -14.30 -3.39 7.84
N THR A 266 -13.22 -3.82 8.51
CA THR A 266 -13.03 -3.59 9.95
C THR A 266 -12.73 -2.12 10.29
N CYS A 267 -12.26 -1.34 9.29
CA CYS A 267 -11.98 0.09 9.39
C CYS A 267 -13.17 0.87 8.81
N THR A 268 -14.18 1.12 9.64
CA THR A 268 -15.47 1.66 9.18
C THR A 268 -15.36 3.07 8.61
N ASN A 269 -14.55 3.95 9.20
CA ASN A 269 -14.37 5.31 8.71
C ASN A 269 -13.56 5.34 7.41
N LEU A 270 -12.54 4.51 7.28
CA LEU A 270 -11.81 4.34 6.02
C LEU A 270 -12.76 3.87 4.91
N SER A 271 -13.60 2.87 5.22
CA SER A 271 -14.59 2.34 4.28
C SER A 271 -15.57 3.44 3.84
N LYS A 272 -16.16 4.19 4.79
CA LYS A 272 -17.06 5.32 4.50
C LYS A 272 -16.39 6.39 3.63
N ASN A 273 -15.17 6.78 3.96
CA ASN A 273 -14.45 7.80 3.21
C ASN A 273 -14.14 7.36 1.77
N ARG A 274 -13.82 6.07 1.58
CA ARG A 274 -13.62 5.50 0.24
C ARG A 274 -14.92 5.45 -0.56
N THR A 275 -16.01 4.98 0.06
CA THR A 275 -17.32 4.95 -0.59
C THR A 275 -17.78 6.34 -0.98
N SER A 276 -17.72 7.33 -0.08
CA SER A 276 -18.04 8.73 -0.40
C SER A 276 -17.17 9.26 -1.55
N GLY A 277 -15.88 8.94 -1.55
CA GLY A 277 -14.96 9.36 -2.62
C GLY A 277 -15.34 8.75 -3.97
N GLY A 278 -15.64 7.44 -3.99
CA GLY A 278 -16.07 6.72 -5.18
C GLY A 278 -17.40 7.22 -5.74
N LEU A 279 -18.38 7.48 -4.86
CA LEU A 279 -19.68 8.02 -5.26
C LEU A 279 -19.57 9.44 -5.83
N ARG A 280 -18.71 10.31 -5.27
CA ARG A 280 -18.42 11.64 -5.85
C ARG A 280 -17.80 11.52 -7.24
N TYR A 281 -16.89 10.59 -7.43
CA TYR A 281 -16.31 10.32 -8.74
C TYR A 281 -17.37 9.81 -9.73
N LEU A 282 -18.27 8.94 -9.27
CA LEU A 282 -19.34 8.42 -10.11
C LEU A 282 -20.32 9.53 -10.53
N ILE A 283 -20.66 10.46 -9.63
CA ILE A 283 -21.44 11.67 -9.96
C ILE A 283 -20.72 12.48 -11.05
N TYR A 284 -19.41 12.72 -10.87
CA TYR A 284 -18.62 13.46 -11.86
C TYR A 284 -18.62 12.76 -13.24
N GLN A 285 -18.45 11.46 -13.26
CA GLN A 285 -18.46 10.67 -14.51
C GLN A 285 -19.82 10.70 -15.21
N LYS A 286 -20.94 10.71 -14.45
CA LYS A 286 -22.28 10.76 -15.03
C LYS A 286 -22.65 12.16 -15.54
N TYR A 287 -22.48 13.18 -14.69
CA TYR A 287 -23.05 14.52 -14.95
C TYR A 287 -22.06 15.51 -15.59
N VAL A 288 -20.76 15.23 -15.58
CA VAL A 288 -19.74 16.12 -16.16
C VAL A 288 -19.08 15.48 -17.38
N GLU A 289 -18.63 14.22 -17.25
CA GLU A 289 -17.94 13.51 -18.34
C GLU A 289 -18.90 12.77 -19.27
N HIS A 290 -20.14 12.51 -18.84
CA HIS A 290 -21.16 11.74 -19.58
C HIS A 290 -20.69 10.34 -20.02
N ASN A 291 -19.85 9.70 -19.22
CA ASN A 291 -19.24 8.41 -19.52
C ASN A 291 -19.93 7.21 -18.84
N VAL A 292 -21.03 7.41 -18.12
CA VAL A 292 -21.72 6.35 -17.36
C VAL A 292 -23.17 6.28 -17.80
N SER A 293 -23.61 5.10 -18.26
CA SER A 293 -25.02 4.84 -18.60
C SER A 293 -25.89 4.75 -17.34
N ASP A 294 -27.20 4.95 -17.48
CA ASP A 294 -28.15 4.91 -16.36
C ASP A 294 -28.15 3.55 -15.66
N SER A 295 -28.05 2.47 -16.42
CA SER A 295 -27.97 1.10 -15.87
C SER A 295 -26.72 0.88 -15.02
N VAL A 296 -25.56 1.35 -15.47
CA VAL A 296 -24.29 1.28 -14.70
C VAL A 296 -24.36 2.13 -13.45
N TRP A 297 -24.92 3.34 -13.57
CA TRP A 297 -25.13 4.24 -12.44
C TRP A 297 -25.99 3.60 -11.35
N ASP A 298 -27.15 3.08 -11.70
CA ASP A 298 -28.08 2.45 -10.75
C ASP A 298 -27.44 1.26 -10.05
N ASP A 299 -26.76 0.39 -10.79
CA ASP A 299 -26.06 -0.77 -10.24
C ASP A 299 -24.98 -0.39 -9.22
N LEU A 300 -24.12 0.59 -9.57
CA LEU A 300 -22.99 0.99 -8.72
C LEU A 300 -23.42 1.79 -7.49
N VAL A 301 -24.39 2.70 -7.62
CA VAL A 301 -24.94 3.47 -6.49
C VAL A 301 -25.60 2.53 -5.51
N LYS A 302 -26.46 1.62 -6.00
CA LYS A 302 -27.17 0.65 -5.19
C LYS A 302 -26.19 -0.27 -4.45
N ASP A 303 -25.22 -0.85 -5.14
CA ASP A 303 -24.20 -1.73 -4.54
C ASP A 303 -23.37 -0.99 -3.48
N SER A 304 -22.91 0.22 -3.78
CA SER A 304 -22.03 0.99 -2.88
C SER A 304 -22.72 1.40 -1.59
N LEU A 305 -23.96 1.91 -1.70
CA LEU A 305 -24.73 2.40 -0.55
C LEU A 305 -25.32 1.27 0.28
N SER A 306 -25.67 0.14 -0.34
CA SER A 306 -26.15 -1.05 0.38
C SER A 306 -25.08 -1.70 1.25
N ARG A 307 -23.80 -1.55 0.88
CA ARG A 307 -22.66 -2.15 1.61
C ARG A 307 -22.08 -1.24 2.69
N THR A 308 -22.38 0.07 2.66
CA THR A 308 -21.74 1.05 3.56
C THR A 308 -22.79 1.93 4.22
N GLU A 309 -23.15 1.60 5.44
CA GLU A 309 -24.12 2.38 6.22
C GLU A 309 -23.65 3.81 6.47
N GLY A 310 -24.57 4.77 6.42
CA GLY A 310 -24.36 6.17 6.75
C GLY A 310 -23.71 7.02 5.65
N CYS A 311 -23.57 6.49 4.42
CA CYS A 311 -23.09 7.27 3.26
C CYS A 311 -24.23 7.84 2.39
N ALA A 312 -25.45 7.32 2.54
CA ALA A 312 -26.58 7.70 1.66
C ALA A 312 -26.97 9.16 1.80
N GLU A 313 -27.04 9.70 3.02
CA GLU A 313 -27.37 11.12 3.26
C GLU A 313 -26.35 12.07 2.63
N GLU A 314 -25.03 11.78 2.79
CA GLU A 314 -23.98 12.60 2.18
C GLU A 314 -24.05 12.54 0.65
N PHE A 315 -24.29 11.34 0.10
CA PHE A 315 -24.43 11.14 -1.34
C PHE A 315 -25.61 11.92 -1.91
N ILE A 316 -26.79 11.82 -1.30
CA ILE A 316 -27.99 12.53 -1.74
C ILE A 316 -27.79 14.05 -1.69
N ASN A 317 -27.17 14.54 -0.61
CA ASN A 317 -26.89 15.99 -0.51
C ASN A 317 -25.96 16.49 -1.63
N ILE A 318 -24.97 15.70 -2.04
CA ILE A 318 -24.09 16.06 -3.16
C ILE A 318 -24.83 15.95 -4.49
N LEU A 319 -25.62 14.89 -4.66
CA LEU A 319 -26.37 14.64 -5.89
C LEU A 319 -27.40 15.74 -6.16
N CYS A 320 -27.94 16.35 -5.11
CA CYS A 320 -28.85 17.47 -5.23
C CYS A 320 -28.29 18.66 -6.03
N ASP A 321 -26.99 18.87 -6.03
CA ASP A 321 -26.36 19.95 -6.78
C ASP A 321 -26.35 19.68 -8.30
N TYR A 322 -26.62 18.44 -8.73
CA TYR A 322 -26.59 17.98 -10.11
C TYR A 322 -27.99 17.59 -10.62
N ASP A 323 -28.73 16.79 -9.83
CA ASP A 323 -30.02 16.24 -10.25
C ASP A 323 -30.97 16.04 -9.05
N HIS A 324 -31.99 16.87 -8.97
CA HIS A 324 -32.97 16.84 -7.88
C HIS A 324 -33.91 15.61 -7.96
N ILE A 325 -34.25 15.20 -9.18
CA ILE A 325 -35.18 14.08 -9.40
C ILE A 325 -34.48 12.77 -8.99
N GLU A 326 -33.29 12.59 -9.45
CA GLU A 326 -32.48 11.42 -9.11
C GLU A 326 -32.15 11.37 -7.60
N ALA A 327 -31.87 12.52 -6.97
CA ALA A 327 -31.67 12.61 -5.53
C ALA A 327 -32.91 12.16 -4.73
N ILE A 328 -34.14 12.54 -5.17
CA ILE A 328 -35.39 12.10 -4.56
C ILE A 328 -35.62 10.62 -4.77
N LYS A 329 -35.32 10.06 -5.96
CA LYS A 329 -35.40 8.63 -6.27
C LYS A 329 -34.56 7.83 -5.26
N TRP A 330 -33.30 8.22 -5.06
CA TRP A 330 -32.41 7.52 -4.14
C TRP A 330 -32.77 7.74 -2.66
N ALA A 331 -33.26 8.93 -2.29
CA ALA A 331 -33.74 9.18 -0.95
C ALA A 331 -34.93 8.27 -0.59
N LYS A 332 -35.88 8.09 -1.51
CA LYS A 332 -36.99 7.14 -1.35
C LYS A 332 -36.50 5.69 -1.29
N PHE A 333 -35.59 5.30 -2.19
CA PHE A 333 -35.06 3.93 -2.26
C PHE A 333 -34.36 3.51 -0.94
N PHE A 334 -33.57 4.40 -0.34
CA PHE A 334 -32.85 4.14 0.91
C PHE A 334 -33.61 4.55 2.17
N ASN A 335 -34.88 4.93 2.06
CA ASN A 335 -35.74 5.37 3.16
C ASN A 335 -35.09 6.47 4.03
N ILE A 336 -34.46 7.44 3.41
CA ILE A 336 -33.85 8.58 4.11
C ILE A 336 -34.96 9.49 4.67
N SER A 337 -34.85 9.85 5.96
CA SER A 337 -35.80 10.73 6.61
C SER A 337 -35.87 12.09 5.92
N GLU A 338 -37.09 12.63 5.70
CA GLU A 338 -37.32 13.95 5.13
C GLU A 338 -36.61 15.06 5.92
N THR A 339 -36.39 14.86 7.22
CA THR A 339 -35.66 15.81 8.07
C THR A 339 -34.20 15.94 7.70
N CYS A 340 -33.60 14.88 7.11
CA CYS A 340 -32.20 14.85 6.64
C CYS A 340 -32.03 15.44 5.23
N LEU A 341 -33.14 15.66 4.49
CA LEU A 341 -33.10 16.24 3.15
C LEU A 341 -33.02 17.77 3.20
N PRO A 342 -32.35 18.42 2.22
CA PRO A 342 -32.38 19.84 2.03
C PRO A 342 -33.82 20.36 1.95
N SER A 343 -34.08 21.55 2.51
CA SER A 343 -35.45 22.11 2.63
C SER A 343 -36.20 22.24 1.30
N PHE A 344 -35.48 22.50 0.21
CA PHE A 344 -36.08 22.60 -1.12
C PHE A 344 -36.57 21.27 -1.68
N LEU A 345 -35.88 20.14 -1.36
CA LEU A 345 -36.31 18.81 -1.78
C LEU A 345 -37.55 18.33 -1.01
N ARG A 346 -37.71 18.71 0.26
CA ARG A 346 -38.90 18.37 1.05
C ARG A 346 -40.18 18.88 0.39
N ASN A 347 -40.13 20.06 -0.22
CA ASN A 347 -41.26 20.66 -0.91
C ASN A 347 -41.57 19.97 -2.26
N LEU A 348 -40.56 19.39 -2.91
CA LEU A 348 -40.72 18.69 -4.19
C LEU A 348 -41.26 17.26 -4.00
N SER A 349 -40.93 16.60 -2.87
CA SER A 349 -41.44 15.25 -2.57
C SER A 349 -42.94 15.20 -2.28
N ILE A 350 -43.57 16.33 -1.95
CA ILE A 350 -45.02 16.45 -1.68
C ILE A 350 -45.84 16.55 -2.98
N GLN A 351 -45.24 17.02 -4.07
CA GLN A 351 -45.87 17.00 -5.37
C GLN A 351 -45.62 15.65 -6.03
N GLU A 352 -46.61 14.75 -5.99
CA GLU A 352 -46.62 13.52 -6.78
C GLU A 352 -46.49 13.88 -8.26
N THR A 353 -45.30 13.86 -8.77
CA THR A 353 -45.11 13.72 -10.21
C THR A 353 -45.40 12.28 -10.54
N SER A 354 -46.55 12.01 -11.11
CA SER A 354 -46.79 10.84 -11.94
C SER A 354 -45.80 10.93 -13.10
N VAL A 355 -44.61 10.37 -12.85
CA VAL A 355 -43.65 10.12 -13.93
C VAL A 355 -44.12 8.86 -14.59
N ASP A 356 -44.79 9.02 -15.73
CA ASP A 356 -44.93 7.93 -16.69
C ASP A 356 -43.55 7.36 -16.92
N GLU A 357 -43.45 6.04 -16.83
CA GLU A 357 -42.27 5.28 -17.24
C GLU A 357 -42.11 5.49 -18.76
N GLU A 358 -41.62 6.64 -19.16
CA GLU A 358 -41.10 6.80 -20.51
C GLU A 358 -39.79 5.99 -20.57
N ASN A 359 -39.85 4.88 -21.27
CA ASN A 359 -38.71 4.16 -21.80
C ASN A 359 -37.87 5.14 -22.62
N TRP A 360 -36.88 5.74 -21.97
CA TRP A 360 -35.77 6.38 -22.68
C TRP A 360 -34.89 5.27 -23.21
N ASP A 361 -35.17 4.83 -24.44
CA ASP A 361 -34.21 4.07 -25.22
C ASP A 361 -32.93 4.92 -25.31
N ASP A 362 -31.84 4.39 -24.82
CA ASP A 362 -30.46 4.90 -24.92
C ASP A 362 -30.00 4.90 -26.42
N ASN A 363 -30.60 5.71 -27.26
CA ASN A 363 -30.39 5.73 -28.71
C ASN A 363 -29.92 7.09 -29.22
N ASP A 364 -28.99 7.73 -28.53
CA ASP A 364 -28.46 9.01 -29.06
C ASP A 364 -26.98 9.00 -29.46
N ASP A 365 -26.31 7.85 -29.42
CA ASP A 365 -25.01 7.70 -30.06
C ASP A 365 -25.22 7.30 -31.51
N ASN A 366 -24.94 8.18 -32.44
CA ASN A 366 -24.94 7.87 -33.86
C ASN A 366 -23.90 6.75 -34.09
N PRO A 367 -24.28 5.53 -34.56
CA PRO A 367 -23.33 4.40 -34.70
C PRO A 367 -22.13 4.72 -35.57
N SER A 368 -22.23 5.77 -36.40
CA SER A 368 -21.14 6.23 -37.28
C SER A 368 -19.98 6.90 -36.53
N ASP A 369 -20.19 7.34 -35.28
CA ASP A 369 -19.19 8.12 -34.55
C ASP A 369 -18.32 7.26 -33.59
N LEU A 370 -18.61 5.94 -33.51
CA LEU A 370 -17.91 5.00 -32.65
C LEU A 370 -17.31 3.85 -33.47
N TYR A 371 -16.23 3.28 -32.93
CA TYR A 371 -15.59 2.13 -33.55
C TYR A 371 -16.41 0.85 -33.30
N TYR A 372 -16.97 0.26 -34.37
CA TYR A 372 -17.75 -0.99 -34.34
C TYR A 372 -17.29 -1.92 -35.47
N LYS A 373 -16.46 -2.93 -35.12
CA LYS A 373 -16.00 -3.91 -36.15
C LYS A 373 -16.28 -5.36 -35.79
N LEU A 374 -16.52 -5.67 -34.51
CA LEU A 374 -16.67 -7.05 -34.08
C LEU A 374 -18.08 -7.59 -34.41
N PRO A 375 -18.22 -8.66 -35.17
CA PRO A 375 -19.48 -9.37 -35.29
C PRO A 375 -19.87 -10.05 -33.96
N ILE A 376 -21.14 -9.97 -33.57
CA ILE A 376 -21.64 -10.57 -32.31
C ILE A 376 -21.42 -12.10 -32.31
N ASP A 377 -21.57 -12.77 -33.46
CA ASP A 377 -21.44 -14.23 -33.56
C ASP A 377 -20.01 -14.74 -33.30
N SER A 378 -19.00 -13.86 -33.28
CA SER A 378 -17.62 -14.22 -32.96
C SER A 378 -17.29 -14.21 -31.46
N ILE A 379 -18.23 -13.86 -30.59
CA ILE A 379 -18.04 -13.80 -29.14
C ILE A 379 -18.46 -15.13 -28.51
N ILE A 380 -17.56 -15.74 -27.76
CA ILE A 380 -17.77 -17.03 -27.10
C ILE A 380 -17.61 -16.85 -25.58
N MET A 381 -18.72 -17.07 -24.83
CA MET A 381 -18.66 -17.08 -23.37
C MET A 381 -18.14 -18.45 -22.89
N VAL A 382 -17.02 -18.41 -22.15
CA VAL A 382 -16.37 -19.59 -21.55
C VAL A 382 -16.83 -19.71 -20.09
N ASP A 383 -17.87 -20.51 -19.88
CA ASP A 383 -18.58 -20.68 -18.62
C ASP A 383 -18.64 -22.14 -18.17
N THR A 384 -18.10 -23.09 -18.96
CA THR A 384 -17.99 -24.51 -18.61
C THR A 384 -16.58 -25.04 -18.80
N ALA A 385 -16.23 -26.12 -18.12
CA ALA A 385 -14.91 -26.74 -18.20
C ALA A 385 -14.60 -27.26 -19.62
N GLU A 386 -15.61 -27.76 -20.33
CA GLU A 386 -15.50 -28.25 -21.70
C GLU A 386 -15.12 -27.11 -22.65
N LYS A 387 -15.87 -26.00 -22.59
CA LYS A 387 -15.55 -24.79 -23.36
C LYS A 387 -14.17 -24.23 -23.02
N PHE A 388 -13.78 -24.31 -21.73
CA PHE A 388 -12.45 -23.88 -21.30
C PHE A 388 -11.34 -24.66 -22.01
N HIS A 389 -11.44 -25.98 -22.08
CA HIS A 389 -10.46 -26.82 -22.78
C HIS A 389 -10.46 -26.62 -24.29
N GLU A 390 -11.62 -26.52 -24.92
CA GLU A 390 -11.76 -26.25 -26.35
C GLU A 390 -11.14 -24.90 -26.72
N THR A 391 -11.46 -23.87 -25.96
CA THR A 391 -10.93 -22.52 -26.14
C THR A 391 -9.42 -22.48 -25.97
N LEU A 392 -8.89 -23.11 -24.90
CA LEU A 392 -7.46 -23.15 -24.67
C LEU A 392 -6.71 -23.82 -25.82
N SER A 393 -7.27 -24.91 -26.38
CA SER A 393 -6.70 -25.60 -27.56
C SER A 393 -6.66 -24.68 -28.79
N SER A 394 -7.68 -23.84 -28.97
CA SER A 394 -7.75 -22.87 -30.07
C SER A 394 -6.74 -21.74 -29.91
N ILE A 395 -6.55 -21.24 -28.69
CA ILE A 395 -5.63 -20.12 -28.38
C ILE A 395 -4.16 -20.54 -28.54
N ILE A 396 -3.81 -21.76 -28.09
CA ILE A 396 -2.43 -22.28 -28.15
C ILE A 396 -1.93 -22.40 -29.60
N GLY A 397 -2.83 -22.55 -30.58
CA GLY A 397 -2.49 -22.58 -31.99
C GLY A 397 -2.19 -21.23 -32.64
N CYS A 398 -2.29 -20.13 -31.91
CA CYS A 398 -2.09 -18.77 -32.41
C CYS A 398 -0.70 -18.24 -32.08
N ASN A 399 -0.08 -17.50 -33.01
CA ASN A 399 1.20 -16.82 -32.75
C ASN A 399 1.02 -15.51 -31.98
N VAL A 400 -0.09 -14.81 -32.18
CA VAL A 400 -0.42 -13.53 -31.56
C VAL A 400 -1.88 -13.56 -31.10
N VAL A 401 -2.13 -13.18 -29.88
CA VAL A 401 -3.47 -12.99 -29.31
C VAL A 401 -3.48 -11.72 -28.46
N SER A 402 -4.65 -11.19 -28.19
CA SER A 402 -4.77 -10.11 -27.22
C SER A 402 -5.42 -10.61 -25.92
N ILE A 403 -5.09 -9.96 -24.84
CA ILE A 403 -5.66 -10.22 -23.51
C ILE A 403 -6.04 -8.90 -22.85
N ASP A 404 -7.20 -8.88 -22.22
CA ASP A 404 -7.70 -7.81 -21.40
C ASP A 404 -8.48 -8.40 -20.21
N CYS A 405 -8.82 -7.61 -19.20
CA CYS A 405 -9.64 -8.09 -18.12
C CYS A 405 -10.51 -7.00 -17.48
N GLU A 406 -11.67 -7.42 -16.95
CA GLU A 406 -12.63 -6.53 -16.35
C GLU A 406 -12.88 -6.87 -14.88
N TRP A 407 -12.98 -5.81 -14.07
CA TRP A 407 -13.34 -5.88 -12.67
C TRP A 407 -14.20 -4.68 -12.26
N LYS A 408 -15.04 -4.89 -11.27
CA LYS A 408 -15.89 -3.83 -10.75
C LYS A 408 -15.06 -2.73 -10.08
N PRO A 409 -15.37 -1.45 -10.26
CA PRO A 409 -14.77 -0.37 -9.51
C PRO A 409 -14.86 -0.60 -8.00
N SER A 410 -13.74 -0.49 -7.29
CA SER A 410 -13.68 -0.73 -5.85
C SER A 410 -14.10 0.51 -5.08
N PHE A 411 -15.36 0.57 -4.64
CA PHE A 411 -15.86 1.58 -3.72
C PHE A 411 -15.93 0.99 -2.29
N GLY A 412 -15.30 1.66 -1.31
CA GLY A 412 -15.37 1.25 0.08
C GLY A 412 -14.37 0.18 0.51
N ALA A 413 -14.86 -0.83 1.24
CA ALA A 413 -14.05 -1.83 1.91
C ALA A 413 -13.76 -3.08 1.07
N VAL A 414 -14.56 -3.34 0.05
CA VAL A 414 -14.46 -4.58 -0.73
C VAL A 414 -13.39 -4.41 -1.78
N GLN A 415 -12.41 -5.30 -1.76
CA GLN A 415 -11.46 -5.42 -2.85
C GLN A 415 -12.18 -6.04 -4.04
N SER A 416 -12.12 -5.39 -5.21
CA SER A 416 -12.62 -5.96 -6.45
C SER A 416 -11.77 -7.18 -6.85
N GLN A 417 -12.40 -8.10 -7.57
CA GLN A 417 -11.74 -9.24 -8.18
C GLN A 417 -11.95 -9.18 -9.69
N VAL A 418 -10.98 -9.71 -10.44
CA VAL A 418 -11.17 -9.88 -11.88
C VAL A 418 -12.37 -10.79 -12.09
N ALA A 419 -13.39 -10.27 -12.77
CA ALA A 419 -14.66 -10.95 -13.01
C ALA A 419 -14.74 -11.58 -14.41
N LEU A 420 -13.92 -11.05 -15.34
CA LEU A 420 -13.86 -11.52 -16.73
C LEU A 420 -12.43 -11.38 -17.24
N ILE A 421 -11.95 -12.40 -17.99
CA ILE A 421 -10.72 -12.32 -18.79
C ILE A 421 -11.12 -12.50 -20.25
N GLN A 422 -10.72 -11.54 -21.08
CA GLN A 422 -10.98 -11.56 -22.51
C GLN A 422 -9.72 -11.98 -23.25
N ILE A 423 -9.86 -12.89 -24.21
CA ILE A 423 -8.80 -13.27 -25.14
C ILE A 423 -9.34 -13.22 -26.56
N ALA A 424 -8.74 -12.36 -27.39
CA ALA A 424 -9.13 -12.30 -28.78
C ALA A 424 -8.07 -12.94 -29.69
N THR A 425 -8.57 -13.64 -30.69
CA THR A 425 -7.84 -14.13 -31.87
C THR A 425 -8.33 -13.39 -33.10
N LEU A 426 -7.76 -13.65 -34.24
CA LEU A 426 -8.22 -13.02 -35.51
C LEU A 426 -9.67 -13.37 -35.87
N THR A 427 -10.22 -14.46 -35.34
CA THR A 427 -11.54 -14.98 -35.73
C THR A 427 -12.57 -14.92 -34.60
N ASN A 428 -12.14 -15.08 -33.35
CA ASN A 428 -13.05 -15.19 -32.21
C ASN A 428 -12.53 -14.40 -31.00
N VAL A 429 -13.47 -14.00 -30.15
CA VAL A 429 -13.17 -13.46 -28.83
C VAL A 429 -13.77 -14.37 -27.77
N TYR A 430 -12.95 -14.77 -26.81
CA TYR A 430 -13.30 -15.66 -25.72
C TYR A 430 -13.39 -14.87 -24.43
N LEU A 431 -14.54 -14.97 -23.75
CA LEU A 431 -14.80 -14.29 -22.48
C LEU A 431 -14.83 -15.33 -21.37
N PHE A 432 -13.74 -15.43 -20.60
CA PHE A 432 -13.63 -16.38 -19.50
C PHE A 432 -14.28 -15.79 -18.24
N ASP A 433 -15.35 -16.43 -17.77
CA ASP A 433 -16.04 -16.05 -16.53
C ASP A 433 -15.24 -16.52 -15.32
N THR A 434 -14.39 -15.65 -14.78
CA THR A 434 -13.53 -16.00 -13.65
C THR A 434 -14.29 -16.25 -12.36
N LEU A 435 -15.52 -15.70 -12.20
CA LEU A 435 -16.34 -15.92 -11.02
C LEU A 435 -16.84 -17.37 -10.94
N ILE A 436 -17.17 -17.96 -12.08
CA ILE A 436 -17.54 -19.38 -12.18
C ILE A 436 -16.35 -20.26 -11.85
N PHE A 437 -15.15 -19.89 -12.36
CA PHE A 437 -13.93 -20.67 -12.19
C PHE A 437 -13.07 -20.29 -10.97
N ASN A 438 -13.60 -19.56 -10.00
CA ASN A 438 -12.85 -19.11 -8.82
C ASN A 438 -12.72 -20.18 -7.70
N GLY A 439 -13.38 -21.33 -7.82
CA GLY A 439 -13.32 -22.40 -6.83
C GLY A 439 -11.99 -23.17 -6.85
N LYS A 440 -11.58 -23.72 -5.69
CA LYS A 440 -10.36 -24.56 -5.57
C LYS A 440 -10.34 -25.74 -6.54
N GLN A 441 -11.50 -26.26 -6.92
CA GLN A 441 -11.66 -27.34 -7.89
C GLN A 441 -11.15 -26.97 -9.29
N TYR A 442 -11.11 -25.68 -9.63
CA TYR A 442 -10.68 -25.19 -10.94
C TYR A 442 -9.21 -24.74 -10.97
N THR A 443 -8.49 -24.84 -9.84
CA THR A 443 -7.06 -24.46 -9.77
C THR A 443 -6.20 -25.20 -10.80
N SER A 444 -6.53 -26.48 -11.09
CA SER A 444 -5.82 -27.27 -12.11
C SER A 444 -6.03 -26.73 -13.52
N LEU A 445 -7.24 -26.24 -13.85
CA LEU A 445 -7.53 -25.61 -15.16
C LEU A 445 -6.69 -24.34 -15.35
N TRP A 446 -6.66 -23.49 -14.35
CA TRP A 446 -5.86 -22.26 -14.36
C TRP A 446 -4.35 -22.53 -14.41
N ASN A 447 -3.87 -23.60 -13.76
CA ASN A 447 -2.47 -24.02 -13.85
C ASN A 447 -2.11 -24.49 -15.27
N ILE A 448 -3.01 -25.21 -15.95
CA ILE A 448 -2.82 -25.62 -17.35
C ILE A 448 -2.82 -24.38 -18.24
N PHE A 449 -3.79 -23.47 -18.05
CA PHE A 449 -3.87 -22.20 -18.76
C PHE A 449 -2.58 -21.38 -18.62
N ASN A 450 -2.04 -21.27 -17.39
CA ASN A 450 -0.79 -20.58 -17.16
C ASN A 450 0.37 -21.20 -17.95
N LYS A 451 0.59 -22.50 -17.80
CA LYS A 451 1.72 -23.19 -18.43
C LYS A 451 1.64 -23.22 -19.95
N SER A 452 0.44 -23.46 -20.49
CA SER A 452 0.26 -23.64 -21.95
C SER A 452 0.11 -22.32 -22.70
N PHE A 453 -0.33 -21.26 -22.01
CA PHE A 453 -0.65 -19.98 -22.64
C PHE A 453 0.14 -18.81 -22.02
N LEU A 454 -0.08 -18.44 -20.74
CA LEU A 454 0.54 -17.22 -20.18
C LEU A 454 2.06 -17.31 -20.11
N ASP A 455 2.61 -18.45 -19.69
CA ASP A 455 4.05 -18.70 -19.59
C ASP A 455 4.68 -19.16 -20.93
N ASN A 456 3.89 -19.36 -21.98
CA ASN A 456 4.40 -19.74 -23.28
C ASN A 456 4.91 -18.50 -24.03
N ASP A 457 6.22 -18.35 -24.14
CA ASP A 457 6.87 -17.19 -24.77
C ASP A 457 6.78 -17.22 -26.33
N GLU A 458 6.38 -18.34 -26.93
CA GLU A 458 6.15 -18.46 -28.39
C GLU A 458 4.87 -17.75 -28.83
N ILE A 459 3.92 -17.54 -27.91
CA ILE A 459 2.67 -16.81 -28.17
C ILE A 459 2.83 -15.38 -27.65
N ILE A 460 2.68 -14.40 -28.51
CA ILE A 460 2.67 -12.99 -28.11
C ILE A 460 1.27 -12.64 -27.58
N LYS A 461 1.20 -12.22 -26.31
CA LYS A 461 0.00 -11.69 -25.66
C LYS A 461 0.06 -10.18 -25.70
N LEU A 462 -0.84 -9.55 -26.46
CA LEU A 462 -1.00 -8.11 -26.55
C LEU A 462 -1.92 -7.61 -25.43
N GLY A 463 -1.60 -6.49 -24.82
CA GLY A 463 -2.50 -5.80 -23.91
C GLY A 463 -2.24 -4.29 -23.94
N PHE A 464 -3.07 -3.51 -23.26
CA PHE A 464 -2.90 -2.07 -23.12
C PHE A 464 -2.83 -1.69 -21.64
N GLY A 465 -1.63 -1.47 -21.10
CA GLY A 465 -1.38 -1.44 -19.67
C GLY A 465 -1.30 -2.85 -19.07
N LEU A 466 -0.92 -3.83 -19.85
CA LEU A 466 -0.94 -5.27 -19.58
C LEU A 466 -0.35 -5.67 -18.22
N GLU A 467 0.67 -4.94 -17.73
CA GLU A 467 1.25 -5.23 -16.41
C GLU A 467 0.23 -5.09 -15.28
N GLN A 468 -0.69 -4.12 -15.38
CA GLN A 468 -1.72 -3.92 -14.36
C GLN A 468 -2.76 -5.05 -14.41
N ASP A 469 -3.22 -5.42 -15.59
CA ASP A 469 -4.20 -6.51 -15.76
C ASP A 469 -3.67 -7.83 -15.22
N LEU A 470 -2.43 -8.17 -15.55
CA LEU A 470 -1.77 -9.37 -15.03
C LEU A 470 -1.56 -9.34 -13.51
N LYS A 471 -1.36 -8.16 -12.90
CA LYS A 471 -1.31 -8.00 -11.44
C LYS A 471 -2.67 -8.27 -10.79
N GLU A 472 -3.74 -7.74 -11.37
CA GLU A 472 -5.10 -7.96 -10.87
C GLU A 472 -5.50 -9.44 -11.03
N ILE A 473 -5.21 -10.06 -12.16
CA ILE A 473 -5.41 -11.50 -12.40
C ILE A 473 -4.63 -12.32 -11.35
N LYS A 474 -3.34 -12.01 -11.14
CA LYS A 474 -2.49 -12.67 -10.15
C LYS A 474 -3.02 -12.55 -8.73
N ALA A 475 -3.61 -11.41 -8.38
CA ALA A 475 -4.12 -11.13 -7.05
C ALA A 475 -5.46 -11.82 -6.77
N SER A 476 -6.30 -12.02 -7.78
CA SER A 476 -7.70 -12.41 -7.61
C SER A 476 -8.08 -13.80 -8.13
N VAL A 477 -7.32 -14.36 -9.09
CA VAL A 477 -7.67 -15.66 -9.68
C VAL A 477 -6.87 -16.80 -9.06
N ASN A 478 -7.57 -17.73 -8.39
CA ASN A 478 -6.96 -18.90 -7.77
C ASN A 478 -6.32 -19.82 -8.81
N GLY A 479 -5.01 -20.09 -8.66
CA GLY A 479 -4.23 -20.88 -9.63
C GLY A 479 -3.36 -20.04 -10.55
N LEU A 480 -3.56 -18.71 -10.62
CA LEU A 480 -2.72 -17.76 -11.37
C LEU A 480 -1.82 -16.89 -10.48
N ASN A 481 -1.66 -17.24 -9.20
CA ASN A 481 -0.87 -16.47 -8.24
C ASN A 481 0.62 -16.33 -8.57
N ASN A 482 1.16 -17.18 -9.46
CA ASN A 482 2.58 -17.23 -9.82
C ASN A 482 2.86 -16.82 -11.27
N ILE A 483 1.90 -16.20 -11.97
CA ILE A 483 2.09 -15.79 -13.37
C ILE A 483 3.18 -14.73 -13.51
N LYS A 484 3.85 -14.73 -14.67
CA LYS A 484 4.71 -13.63 -15.09
C LYS A 484 3.85 -12.38 -15.36
N ILE A 485 4.35 -11.22 -14.98
CA ILE A 485 3.68 -9.93 -15.25
C ILE A 485 4.43 -9.08 -16.29
N LYS A 486 5.64 -9.50 -16.66
CA LYS A 486 6.52 -8.89 -17.66
C LYS A 486 7.44 -9.96 -18.25
N GLY A 487 7.97 -9.72 -19.44
CA GLY A 487 8.97 -10.57 -20.08
C GLY A 487 8.59 -10.96 -21.50
N GLU A 488 9.35 -11.88 -22.06
CA GLU A 488 9.11 -12.42 -23.41
C GLU A 488 7.68 -12.96 -23.53
N GLY A 489 7.08 -12.77 -24.70
CA GLY A 489 5.71 -13.14 -24.99
C GLY A 489 4.64 -12.17 -24.43
N LEU A 490 4.99 -11.13 -23.65
CA LEU A 490 4.06 -10.14 -23.10
C LEU A 490 4.35 -8.77 -23.70
N LEU A 491 3.49 -8.28 -24.58
CA LEU A 491 3.66 -7.03 -25.31
C LEU A 491 2.60 -5.99 -24.94
N ASP A 492 3.03 -4.93 -24.24
CA ASP A 492 2.18 -3.80 -23.87
C ASP A 492 2.14 -2.76 -25.00
N LEU A 493 0.97 -2.60 -25.62
CA LEU A 493 0.77 -1.66 -26.73
C LEU A 493 0.86 -0.19 -26.32
N ALA A 494 0.61 0.15 -25.06
CA ALA A 494 0.81 1.52 -24.58
C ALA A 494 2.30 1.89 -24.56
N LEU A 495 3.15 0.94 -24.15
CA LEU A 495 4.60 1.12 -24.17
C LEU A 495 5.15 1.09 -25.61
N LEU A 496 4.64 0.16 -26.43
CA LEU A 496 5.01 0.09 -27.84
C LEU A 496 4.67 1.38 -28.58
N TRP A 497 3.45 1.88 -28.44
CA TRP A 497 3.01 3.16 -29.01
C TRP A 497 3.95 4.31 -28.62
N LYS A 498 4.25 4.43 -27.33
CA LYS A 498 5.18 5.44 -26.84
C LYS A 498 6.56 5.31 -27.50
N ASN A 499 7.14 4.12 -27.55
CA ASN A 499 8.45 3.89 -28.12
C ASN A 499 8.49 4.18 -29.62
N LEU A 500 7.44 3.79 -30.35
CA LEU A 500 7.31 4.08 -31.78
C LEU A 500 7.26 5.59 -32.06
N VAL A 501 6.50 6.35 -31.28
CA VAL A 501 6.45 7.82 -31.39
C VAL A 501 7.81 8.44 -31.04
N ASP A 502 8.45 7.97 -29.97
CA ASP A 502 9.80 8.42 -29.56
C ASP A 502 10.86 8.09 -30.63
N CYS A 503 10.68 7.05 -31.43
CA CYS A 503 11.52 6.68 -32.58
C CYS A 503 11.19 7.45 -33.87
N GLY A 504 10.13 8.27 -33.88
CA GLY A 504 9.77 9.13 -34.99
C GLY A 504 8.65 8.59 -35.88
N LEU A 505 7.86 7.59 -35.44
CA LEU A 505 6.67 7.15 -36.15
C LEU A 505 5.67 8.31 -36.29
N CYS A 506 5.33 8.66 -37.52
CA CYS A 506 4.31 9.67 -37.81
C CYS A 506 2.93 9.02 -37.85
N LEU A 507 2.12 9.29 -36.80
CA LEU A 507 0.74 8.83 -36.76
C LEU A 507 -0.21 9.83 -37.40
N PRO A 508 -1.20 9.39 -38.21
CA PRO A 508 -2.22 10.29 -38.72
C PRO A 508 -3.04 10.88 -37.59
N LYS A 509 -3.37 12.17 -37.67
CA LYS A 509 -4.23 12.90 -36.71
C LYS A 509 -3.75 12.92 -35.24
N SER A 510 -2.49 12.64 -34.97
CA SER A 510 -1.95 12.61 -33.60
C SER A 510 -2.00 13.98 -32.88
N ASN A 511 -2.10 15.08 -33.63
CA ASN A 511 -2.15 16.44 -33.09
C ASN A 511 -3.58 16.87 -32.66
N ASP A 512 -4.61 16.14 -33.08
CA ASP A 512 -6.01 16.49 -32.88
C ASP A 512 -6.68 15.66 -31.76
N VAL A 513 -5.99 14.65 -31.23
CA VAL A 513 -6.52 13.73 -30.22
C VAL A 513 -5.81 13.92 -28.90
N GLU A 514 -6.56 14.33 -27.87
CA GLU A 514 -6.07 14.40 -26.51
C GLU A 514 -6.20 13.04 -25.80
N GLY A 515 -5.19 12.67 -24.99
CA GLY A 515 -5.22 11.46 -24.18
C GLY A 515 -4.19 10.41 -24.58
N LYS A 516 -4.00 9.43 -23.66
CA LYS A 516 -3.00 8.34 -23.79
C LYS A 516 -3.60 6.96 -23.59
N GLY A 517 -4.93 6.86 -23.53
CA GLY A 517 -5.65 5.60 -23.36
C GLY A 517 -5.89 4.87 -24.67
N LEU A 518 -6.41 3.64 -24.57
CA LEU A 518 -6.73 2.78 -25.73
C LEU A 518 -7.67 3.48 -26.71
N SER A 519 -8.76 4.10 -26.21
CA SER A 519 -9.72 4.83 -27.06
C SER A 519 -9.06 5.94 -27.88
N SER A 520 -8.08 6.66 -27.30
CA SER A 520 -7.32 7.69 -28.01
C SER A 520 -6.44 7.08 -29.11
N LEU A 521 -5.77 5.95 -28.83
CA LEU A 521 -4.97 5.25 -29.83
C LEU A 521 -5.85 4.72 -30.99
N VAL A 522 -7.01 4.16 -30.67
CA VAL A 522 -7.99 3.70 -31.66
C VAL A 522 -8.48 4.86 -32.53
N GLN A 523 -8.78 6.00 -31.91
CA GLN A 523 -9.19 7.21 -32.63
C GLN A 523 -8.09 7.73 -33.59
N ILE A 524 -6.84 7.67 -33.16
CA ILE A 524 -5.69 8.02 -34.01
C ILE A 524 -5.57 7.05 -35.20
N CYS A 525 -5.69 5.75 -34.97
CA CYS A 525 -5.51 4.72 -35.98
C CYS A 525 -6.69 4.64 -36.97
N PHE A 526 -7.93 4.74 -36.45
CA PHE A 526 -9.14 4.44 -37.22
C PHE A 526 -10.10 5.63 -37.39
N GLY A 527 -9.82 6.75 -36.70
CA GLY A 527 -10.57 7.99 -36.87
C GLY A 527 -11.78 8.14 -35.94
N VAL A 528 -12.16 7.08 -35.19
CA VAL A 528 -13.29 7.06 -34.27
C VAL A 528 -12.88 6.46 -32.93
N PRO A 529 -13.37 6.99 -31.79
CA PRO A 529 -13.03 6.48 -30.45
C PRO A 529 -13.80 5.20 -30.10
N LEU A 530 -13.36 4.50 -29.04
CA LEU A 530 -14.15 3.45 -28.40
C LEU A 530 -15.18 4.04 -27.44
N LYS A 531 -16.35 3.40 -27.35
CA LYS A 531 -17.39 3.74 -26.38
C LYS A 531 -16.92 3.30 -24.97
N LYS A 532 -17.02 4.17 -23.97
CA LYS A 532 -16.53 3.90 -22.59
C LYS A 532 -17.64 3.66 -21.58
N SER A 533 -18.91 3.63 -22.00
CA SER A 533 -20.08 3.59 -21.11
C SER A 533 -20.10 2.39 -20.16
N GLU A 534 -19.48 1.27 -20.50
CA GLU A 534 -19.41 0.07 -19.67
C GLU A 534 -18.07 -0.09 -18.92
N GLN A 535 -17.09 0.78 -19.12
CA GLN A 535 -15.78 0.68 -18.48
C GLN A 535 -15.84 0.59 -16.96
N CYS A 536 -16.72 1.36 -16.34
CA CYS A 536 -16.93 1.37 -14.89
C CYS A 536 -18.08 0.47 -14.45
N SER A 537 -18.53 -0.48 -15.25
CA SER A 537 -19.68 -1.33 -15.00
C SER A 537 -19.50 -2.25 -13.79
N ASN A 538 -20.62 -2.75 -13.23
CA ASN A 538 -20.56 -3.80 -12.22
C ASN A 538 -20.36 -5.17 -12.89
N TRP A 539 -19.08 -5.51 -13.12
CA TRP A 539 -18.67 -6.73 -13.79
C TRP A 539 -18.89 -8.01 -12.96
N GLU A 540 -19.23 -7.88 -11.68
CA GLU A 540 -19.55 -9.03 -10.81
C GLU A 540 -21.02 -9.48 -10.92
N LEU A 541 -21.90 -8.72 -11.57
CA LEU A 541 -23.28 -9.13 -11.81
C LEU A 541 -23.38 -10.24 -12.86
N ARG A 542 -24.33 -11.17 -12.64
CA ARG A 542 -24.67 -12.21 -13.61
C ARG A 542 -26.20 -12.33 -13.75
N PRO A 543 -26.70 -12.55 -14.99
CA PRO A 543 -25.96 -12.58 -16.25
C PRO A 543 -25.40 -11.21 -16.64
N LEU A 544 -24.33 -11.19 -17.43
CA LEU A 544 -23.82 -9.95 -18.03
C LEU A 544 -24.83 -9.40 -19.04
N ARG A 545 -24.96 -8.07 -19.12
CA ARG A 545 -25.73 -7.41 -20.17
C ARG A 545 -25.08 -7.61 -21.53
N GLN A 546 -25.85 -7.57 -22.60
CA GLN A 546 -25.32 -7.69 -23.97
C GLN A 546 -24.32 -6.56 -24.28
N THR A 547 -24.56 -5.35 -23.76
CA THR A 547 -23.65 -4.21 -23.88
C THR A 547 -22.30 -4.45 -23.20
N GLN A 548 -22.29 -5.09 -22.02
CA GLN A 548 -21.05 -5.48 -21.34
C GLN A 548 -20.28 -6.54 -22.15
N ILE A 549 -20.98 -7.57 -22.62
CA ILE A 549 -20.38 -8.64 -23.44
C ILE A 549 -19.71 -8.05 -24.67
N TYR A 550 -20.41 -7.16 -25.37
CA TYR A 550 -19.89 -6.53 -26.58
C TYR A 550 -18.71 -5.59 -26.29
N TYR A 551 -18.82 -4.78 -25.24
CA TYR A 551 -17.76 -3.88 -24.80
C TYR A 551 -16.46 -4.65 -24.47
N ALA A 552 -16.53 -5.65 -23.62
CA ALA A 552 -15.37 -6.46 -23.22
C ALA A 552 -14.74 -7.21 -24.40
N ALA A 553 -15.57 -7.70 -25.32
CA ALA A 553 -15.07 -8.37 -26.51
C ALA A 553 -14.37 -7.39 -27.47
N LEU A 554 -14.90 -6.17 -27.61
CA LEU A 554 -14.34 -5.16 -28.49
C LEU A 554 -13.01 -4.61 -27.98
N ASP A 555 -12.89 -4.35 -26.66
CA ASP A 555 -11.66 -3.87 -26.03
C ASP A 555 -10.50 -4.84 -26.24
N ALA A 556 -10.74 -6.15 -26.12
CA ALA A 556 -9.72 -7.15 -26.43
C ALA A 556 -9.42 -7.24 -27.94
N TYR A 557 -10.47 -7.27 -28.82
CA TYR A 557 -10.28 -7.47 -30.26
C TYR A 557 -9.55 -6.32 -30.93
N VAL A 558 -9.85 -5.09 -30.55
CA VAL A 558 -9.24 -3.89 -31.15
C VAL A 558 -7.73 -3.83 -30.95
N LEU A 559 -7.19 -4.48 -29.91
CA LEU A 559 -5.74 -4.57 -29.69
C LEU A 559 -5.02 -5.28 -30.85
N LEU A 560 -5.62 -6.34 -31.41
CA LEU A 560 -5.08 -7.02 -32.59
C LEU A 560 -5.11 -6.12 -33.81
N GLU A 561 -6.19 -5.36 -34.00
CA GLU A 561 -6.29 -4.46 -35.15
C GLU A 561 -5.30 -3.30 -35.04
N VAL A 562 -5.14 -2.72 -33.83
CA VAL A 562 -4.13 -1.69 -33.56
C VAL A 562 -2.71 -2.23 -33.81
N TYR A 563 -2.42 -3.44 -33.32
CA TYR A 563 -1.12 -4.08 -33.56
C TYR A 563 -0.81 -4.22 -35.03
N ASN A 564 -1.75 -4.76 -35.82
CA ASN A 564 -1.60 -4.92 -37.26
C ASN A 564 -1.48 -3.57 -38.01
N TYR A 565 -2.25 -2.57 -37.56
CA TYR A 565 -2.17 -1.22 -38.12
C TYR A 565 -0.80 -0.58 -37.88
N LEU A 566 -0.28 -0.67 -36.65
CA LEU A 566 1.04 -0.13 -36.29
C LEU A 566 2.16 -0.86 -37.04
N GLN A 567 2.05 -2.18 -37.20
CA GLN A 567 3.00 -2.98 -37.99
C GLN A 567 3.06 -2.51 -39.46
N ASN A 568 1.92 -2.34 -40.08
CA ASN A 568 1.84 -1.87 -41.48
C ASN A 568 2.40 -0.45 -41.61
N LEU A 569 2.05 0.44 -40.70
CA LEU A 569 2.52 1.83 -40.69
C LEU A 569 4.05 1.92 -40.48
N CYS A 570 4.61 1.08 -39.62
CA CYS A 570 6.05 0.99 -39.43
C CYS A 570 6.76 0.49 -40.71
N GLN A 571 6.17 -0.49 -41.39
CA GLN A 571 6.70 -0.97 -42.67
C GLN A 571 6.71 0.15 -43.74
N GLU A 572 5.64 0.94 -43.85
CA GLU A 572 5.55 2.09 -44.75
C GLU A 572 6.60 3.16 -44.44
N GLN A 573 6.93 3.36 -43.15
CA GLN A 573 7.89 4.37 -42.70
C GLN A 573 9.31 3.83 -42.48
N ASN A 574 9.59 2.57 -42.89
CA ASN A 574 10.88 1.90 -42.71
C ASN A 574 11.38 1.84 -41.27
N ILE A 575 10.47 1.65 -40.29
CA ILE A 575 10.78 1.40 -38.89
C ILE A 575 10.76 -0.10 -38.62
N ASN A 576 11.77 -0.62 -37.94
CA ASN A 576 11.83 -2.03 -37.57
C ASN A 576 10.86 -2.35 -36.44
N PHE A 577 9.67 -2.78 -36.76
CA PHE A 577 8.59 -3.09 -35.83
C PHE A 577 8.95 -4.22 -34.85
N GLU A 578 9.58 -5.29 -35.38
CA GLU A 578 9.99 -6.44 -34.56
C GLU A 578 11.02 -6.06 -33.48
N GLU A 579 11.99 -5.20 -33.80
CA GLU A 579 12.97 -4.70 -32.86
C GLU A 579 12.29 -3.88 -31.75
N MET A 580 11.32 -3.02 -32.12
CA MET A 580 10.55 -2.24 -31.16
C MET A 580 9.72 -3.13 -30.22
N CYS A 581 9.06 -4.16 -30.72
CA CYS A 581 8.34 -5.14 -29.90
C CYS A 581 9.28 -5.85 -28.93
N ASN A 582 10.44 -6.31 -29.38
CA ASN A 582 11.44 -6.99 -28.57
C ASN A 582 12.03 -6.07 -27.49
N GLU A 583 12.25 -4.78 -27.79
CA GLU A 583 12.69 -3.80 -26.78
C GLU A 583 11.67 -3.62 -25.66
N VAL A 584 10.37 -3.57 -25.98
CA VAL A 584 9.29 -3.48 -24.99
C VAL A 584 9.23 -4.72 -24.14
N MET A 585 9.21 -5.92 -24.73
CA MET A 585 9.14 -7.20 -24.02
C MET A 585 10.34 -7.43 -23.09
N LEU A 586 11.54 -6.97 -23.48
CA LEU A 586 12.78 -7.13 -22.73
C LEU A 586 13.09 -5.96 -21.77
N ASP A 587 12.18 -4.98 -21.64
CA ASP A 587 12.35 -3.75 -20.82
C ASP A 587 13.68 -3.01 -21.12
N LYS A 588 14.09 -3.02 -22.39
CA LYS A 588 15.29 -2.32 -22.87
C LYS A 588 14.94 -0.87 -23.16
N LYS A 589 15.77 0.06 -22.69
CA LYS A 589 15.59 1.48 -23.05
C LYS A 589 15.85 1.66 -24.54
N PRO A 590 14.97 2.36 -25.29
CA PRO A 590 15.16 2.60 -26.72
C PRO A 590 16.50 3.29 -26.96
N LYS A 591 17.25 2.78 -27.93
CA LYS A 591 18.49 3.40 -28.39
C LYS A 591 18.12 4.74 -29.05
N LYS A 592 18.54 5.86 -28.48
CA LYS A 592 18.36 7.17 -29.12
C LYS A 592 19.10 7.18 -30.47
N THR A 593 18.38 6.98 -31.54
CA THR A 593 18.87 7.24 -32.89
C THR A 593 19.20 8.74 -32.99
N LYS A 594 20.43 9.07 -33.37
CA LYS A 594 20.84 10.44 -33.64
C LYS A 594 20.01 10.93 -34.84
N THR A 595 18.98 11.71 -34.56
CA THR A 595 18.23 12.43 -35.58
C THR A 595 19.19 13.36 -36.31
N VAL A 596 19.39 13.09 -37.60
CA VAL A 596 20.00 14.04 -38.55
C VAL A 596 19.02 15.23 -38.60
N LYS A 597 19.45 16.38 -38.08
CA LYS A 597 18.68 17.62 -38.19
C LYS A 597 18.53 17.99 -39.65
N LEU A 598 17.36 17.77 -40.24
CA LEU A 598 16.89 18.49 -41.40
C LEU A 598 16.49 19.89 -40.93
N GLU A 599 17.19 20.88 -41.44
CA GLU A 599 16.89 22.31 -41.21
C GLU A 599 15.52 22.62 -41.83
N THR A 600 14.51 22.73 -41.00
CA THR A 600 13.23 23.33 -41.38
C THR A 600 13.21 24.77 -40.86
N THR A 601 13.05 25.70 -41.79
CA THR A 601 12.89 27.14 -41.62
C THR A 601 11.85 27.45 -40.53
N ALA A 602 12.30 28.12 -39.49
CA ALA A 602 11.52 28.49 -38.31
C ALA A 602 10.43 29.51 -38.65
N CYS A 603 9.20 29.15 -38.36
CA CYS A 603 8.11 30.09 -38.12
C CYS A 603 8.14 30.49 -36.64
N SER A 604 8.33 31.78 -36.35
CA SER A 604 8.50 32.33 -35.00
C SER A 604 7.17 32.35 -34.26
N TYR A 605 7.01 31.44 -33.28
CA TYR A 605 5.99 31.59 -32.23
C TYR A 605 6.63 32.03 -30.92
N THR A 606 6.13 33.12 -30.35
CA THR A 606 6.54 33.68 -29.08
C THR A 606 6.20 32.72 -27.93
N LYS A 607 7.22 32.39 -27.13
CA LYS A 607 7.06 31.54 -25.92
C LYS A 607 6.17 32.23 -24.90
N PRO A 608 5.18 31.53 -24.28
CA PRO A 608 4.40 32.08 -23.19
C PRO A 608 5.29 32.36 -21.96
N SER A 609 4.89 33.38 -21.19
CA SER A 609 5.62 33.87 -20.03
C SER A 609 5.78 32.79 -18.94
N LYS A 610 6.88 32.83 -18.18
CA LYS A 610 7.19 31.88 -17.09
C LYS A 610 6.07 31.72 -16.05
N SER A 611 5.26 32.76 -15.83
CA SER A 611 4.13 32.74 -14.90
C SER A 611 2.94 31.88 -15.40
N LEU A 612 2.68 31.88 -16.71
CA LEU A 612 1.60 31.04 -17.29
C LEU A 612 2.00 29.56 -17.27
N ARG A 613 3.27 29.27 -17.47
CA ARG A 613 3.81 27.90 -17.41
C ARG A 613 3.73 27.31 -16.00
N LEU A 614 4.01 28.10 -14.96
CA LEU A 614 3.87 27.67 -13.56
C LEU A 614 2.41 27.46 -13.14
N LEU A 615 1.45 28.22 -13.66
CA LEU A 615 0.03 28.01 -13.41
C LEU A 615 -0.48 26.71 -14.06
N ILE A 616 -0.09 26.46 -15.30
CA ILE A 616 -0.46 25.23 -16.04
C ILE A 616 0.21 24.00 -15.40
N GLU A 617 1.47 24.09 -14.97
CA GLU A 617 2.16 23.00 -14.26
C GLU A 617 1.57 22.75 -12.86
N ALA A 618 1.08 23.77 -12.16
CA ALA A 618 0.40 23.63 -10.88
C ALA A 618 -1.00 22.99 -11.04
N GLU A 619 -1.79 23.39 -12.03
CA GLU A 619 -3.09 22.78 -12.32
C GLU A 619 -2.95 21.34 -12.86
N LEU A 620 -2.00 21.08 -13.75
CA LEU A 620 -1.71 19.73 -14.23
C LEU A 620 -1.18 18.83 -13.11
N SER A 621 -0.37 19.35 -12.20
CA SER A 621 0.10 18.61 -11.01
C SER A 621 -1.07 18.30 -10.06
N TYR A 622 -2.03 19.20 -9.94
CA TYR A 622 -3.24 19.01 -9.14
C TYR A 622 -4.17 17.94 -9.75
N LEU A 623 -4.38 17.99 -11.07
CA LEU A 623 -5.16 17.01 -11.84
C LEU A 623 -4.46 15.62 -11.91
N MET A 624 -3.15 15.59 -12.16
CA MET A 624 -2.36 14.34 -12.18
C MET A 624 -2.25 13.71 -10.78
N GLY A 625 -2.30 14.51 -9.72
CA GLY A 625 -2.44 14.03 -8.34
C GLY A 625 -3.79 13.36 -8.09
N TYR A 626 -4.84 13.77 -8.79
CA TYR A 626 -6.19 13.19 -8.69
C TYR A 626 -6.31 11.86 -9.45
N LEU A 627 -5.70 11.78 -10.65
CA LEU A 627 -5.75 10.60 -11.54
C LEU A 627 -4.81 9.45 -11.11
N ARG A 628 -3.80 9.68 -10.29
CA ARG A 628 -2.92 8.63 -9.76
C ARG A 628 -3.49 7.87 -8.56
N TYR A 629 -4.70 8.19 -8.11
CA TYR A 629 -5.26 7.70 -6.85
C TYR A 629 -6.74 7.29 -6.97
N LEU A 630 -7.22 7.17 -8.16
CA LEU A 630 -8.40 6.40 -8.56
C LEU A 630 -7.93 5.04 -9.15
#